data_ac61bdae623748ef93b35d077b43001c
#
_entry.id   ac61bdae623748ef93b35d077b43001c
#
_cell.length_a   1.000
_cell.length_b   1.000
_cell.length_c   1.000
_cell.angle_alpha   90.00
_cell.angle_beta   90.00
_cell.angle_gamma   90.00
#
_symmetry.space_group_name_H-M   'P 1'
#
loop_
_entity.id
_entity.type
_entity.pdbx_description
1 polymer ?
#
loop_
_entity_poly.entity_id
_entity_poly.type
_entity_poly.pdbx_seq_one_letter_code
_entity_poly.pdbx_strand_id
1 'polypeptide(L)'
;MDRRRVACTSLLALSSLLAWSAGASAGGRNWAAPEIKAVTHAGVLGSSPATFAPQSPLTQRALAAAITAADGIQHPPPSVAPKPGPLAILSTLPTGAVVAGTVHLEVQVPGRDVDHVDFAVDGTGVHTEQQAPYELDVDTLPLTDGTHQLAVNVVIRGGGYAIAVWTVTVANAPGSLLTPPAAPVALPIAKSWLPAPAPEAPIVQHALYRATAPSQPVTIKQLDAALVVYVGLSGAAREIQLTLQRAGLQPPANTGTEAVARMLQLRLDHPSGQDGLELLPYQPATRAEAAWSFAQVLRLDQWAVDSVQHAADTFTLPELTTWQQRILTTAVHYVGYPYVWGGTSPGPESEFGVSSAGGFDCSGFVWRVYKLTPYAGAPRLSGVLRGRTTYQMSGEVPHRELVPAAKLQPADVMFFGAHGRRSTPSEVDHTALYLGNGWFIQSSGEGVTLRPFDGWYTHSYAWGRRPLREAGLTS
;
A
#
# COMPACT_ATOMS: atom_id res chain seq x y z
N MET A 1 68.03 -9.50 37.81
CA MET A 1 68.46 -9.31 36.46
C MET A 1 67.44 -9.98 35.62
N ASP A 2 66.55 -9.40 34.91
CA ASP A 2 66.49 -8.25 34.09
C ASP A 2 65.07 -7.66 34.07
N ARG A 3 64.91 -6.35 34.09
CA ARG A 3 63.66 -5.63 34.06
C ARG A 3 63.25 -5.43 32.58
N ARG A 4 62.11 -5.92 32.15
CA ARG A 4 61.50 -5.42 30.92
C ARG A 4 60.18 -4.71 31.23
N ARG A 5 60.21 -3.41 30.92
CA ARG A 5 59.13 -2.45 31.01
C ARG A 5 58.05 -2.83 29.94
N VAL A 6 56.82 -2.93 30.38
CA VAL A 6 55.65 -2.97 29.45
C VAL A 6 55.19 -1.54 29.26
N ALA A 7 55.33 -1.05 28.03
CA ALA A 7 54.79 0.24 27.61
C ALA A 7 53.29 0.12 27.35
N CYS A 8 52.52 0.94 28.02
CA CYS A 8 51.10 1.17 27.76
C CYS A 8 50.98 1.99 26.47
N THR A 9 50.50 1.36 25.39
CA THR A 9 50.14 2.08 24.15
C THR A 9 48.64 2.35 24.17
N SER A 10 48.30 3.61 24.32
CA SER A 10 46.93 4.11 24.23
C SER A 10 46.47 3.99 22.77
N LEU A 11 45.49 3.15 22.48
CA LEU A 11 44.77 3.14 21.21
C LEU A 11 43.74 4.27 21.19
N LEU A 12 44.04 5.31 20.45
CA LEU A 12 43.06 6.29 20.00
C LEU A 12 42.13 5.60 19.03
N ALA A 13 40.85 5.48 19.41
CA ALA A 13 39.78 5.08 18.54
C ALA A 13 39.51 6.21 17.53
N LEU A 14 40.02 6.08 16.31
CA LEU A 14 39.58 6.89 15.17
C LEU A 14 38.17 6.44 14.82
N SER A 15 37.17 7.27 15.16
CA SER A 15 35.81 7.18 14.62
C SER A 15 35.87 7.53 13.13
N SER A 16 35.95 6.53 12.28
CA SER A 16 35.76 6.70 10.84
C SER A 16 34.29 7.02 10.57
N LEU A 17 34.00 8.31 10.40
CA LEU A 17 32.82 8.79 9.70
C LEU A 17 32.89 8.27 8.25
N LEU A 18 32.28 7.15 7.97
CA LEU A 18 31.95 6.74 6.61
C LEU A 18 30.94 7.75 6.08
N ALA A 19 31.44 8.78 5.40
CA ALA A 19 30.64 9.59 4.51
C ALA A 19 30.14 8.68 3.40
N TRP A 20 28.89 8.30 3.46
CA TRP A 20 28.18 7.71 2.33
C TRP A 20 28.12 8.78 1.25
N SER A 21 29.00 8.68 0.28
CA SER A 21 28.90 9.43 -0.96
C SER A 21 27.69 8.88 -1.71
N ALA A 22 26.53 9.53 -1.54
CA ALA A 22 25.43 9.38 -2.46
C ALA A 22 25.98 9.73 -3.85
N GLY A 23 26.10 8.73 -4.72
CA GLY A 23 26.47 8.92 -6.09
C GLY A 23 25.48 9.91 -6.73
N ALA A 24 25.96 11.10 -7.03
CA ALA A 24 25.21 12.06 -7.81
C ALA A 24 24.99 11.44 -9.19
N SER A 25 23.81 10.90 -9.42
CA SER A 25 23.36 10.53 -10.76
C SER A 25 23.26 11.80 -11.58
N ALA A 26 24.11 11.93 -12.58
CA ALA A 26 24.11 13.05 -13.50
C ALA A 26 22.75 13.21 -14.18
N GLY A 27 22.10 14.35 -14.00
CA GLY A 27 21.13 14.92 -14.97
C GLY A 27 19.71 14.37 -14.99
N GLY A 28 19.30 13.44 -14.12
CA GLY A 28 17.90 12.99 -14.02
C GLY A 28 17.06 13.95 -13.17
N ARG A 29 15.80 14.22 -13.58
CA ARG A 29 14.83 14.91 -12.73
C ARG A 29 14.68 14.15 -11.42
N ASN A 30 14.66 14.86 -10.28
CA ASN A 30 14.33 14.24 -8.99
C ASN A 30 12.93 13.61 -9.09
N TRP A 31 12.76 12.41 -8.55
CA TRP A 31 11.51 11.66 -8.60
C TRP A 31 10.32 12.45 -8.01
N ALA A 32 10.55 13.28 -6.98
CA ALA A 32 9.54 14.12 -6.34
C ALA A 32 9.43 15.51 -7.01
N ALA A 33 9.89 15.70 -8.24
CA ALA A 33 9.88 17.03 -8.87
C ALA A 33 8.47 17.64 -8.99
N PRO A 34 7.41 16.90 -9.31
CA PRO A 34 6.04 17.44 -9.30
C PRO A 34 5.60 17.91 -7.91
N GLU A 35 5.86 17.13 -6.88
CA GLU A 35 5.50 17.42 -5.49
C GLU A 35 6.31 18.59 -4.95
N ILE A 36 7.61 18.64 -5.24
CA ILE A 36 8.47 19.79 -4.90
C ILE A 36 7.91 21.06 -5.52
N LYS A 37 7.50 21.00 -6.78
CA LYS A 37 6.87 22.17 -7.44
C LYS A 37 5.56 22.56 -6.75
N ALA A 38 4.71 21.59 -6.40
CA ALA A 38 3.44 21.84 -5.73
C ALA A 38 3.64 22.49 -4.35
N VAL A 39 4.48 21.88 -3.48
CA VAL A 39 4.68 22.38 -2.11
C VAL A 39 5.44 23.73 -2.07
N THR A 40 6.36 23.97 -3.00
CA THR A 40 7.04 25.28 -3.08
C THR A 40 6.13 26.37 -3.64
N HIS A 41 5.25 26.04 -4.59
CA HIS A 41 4.22 26.97 -5.07
C HIS A 41 3.24 27.36 -3.95
N ALA A 42 2.87 26.39 -3.13
CA ALA A 42 2.05 26.60 -1.94
C ALA A 42 2.80 27.30 -0.78
N GLY A 43 4.11 27.46 -0.86
CA GLY A 43 4.92 28.06 0.21
C GLY A 43 5.12 27.16 1.43
N VAL A 44 4.85 25.85 1.32
CA VAL A 44 4.87 24.92 2.46
C VAL A 44 6.28 24.50 2.85
N LEU A 45 7.13 24.11 1.89
CA LEU A 45 8.49 23.62 2.16
C LEU A 45 9.60 24.48 1.53
N GLY A 46 9.35 25.74 1.34
CA GLY A 46 10.24 26.71 0.69
C GLY A 46 9.54 27.46 -0.40
N SER A 47 10.26 28.38 -1.07
CA SER A 47 9.69 29.30 -2.05
C SER A 47 10.09 28.99 -3.49
N SER A 48 11.03 28.07 -3.73
CA SER A 48 11.53 27.77 -5.07
C SER A 48 12.01 26.33 -5.22
N PRO A 49 11.63 25.63 -6.29
CA PRO A 49 12.18 24.32 -6.62
C PRO A 49 13.70 24.33 -6.85
N ALA A 50 14.25 25.43 -7.35
CA ALA A 50 15.67 25.55 -7.67
C ALA A 50 16.59 25.47 -6.44
N THR A 51 16.09 25.90 -5.26
CA THR A 51 16.84 25.89 -3.99
C THR A 51 16.36 24.85 -3.02
N PHE A 52 15.55 23.88 -3.47
CA PHE A 52 14.83 22.95 -2.59
C PHE A 52 15.72 21.96 -1.84
N ALA A 53 16.87 21.54 -2.41
CA ALA A 53 17.77 20.53 -1.85
C ALA A 53 17.04 19.22 -1.42
N PRO A 54 16.51 18.42 -2.36
CA PRO A 54 15.60 17.30 -2.09
C PRO A 54 16.20 16.18 -1.24
N GLN A 55 17.51 15.94 -1.34
CA GLN A 55 18.21 14.89 -0.59
C GLN A 55 18.62 15.31 0.84
N SER A 56 18.46 16.58 1.19
CA SER A 56 18.78 17.04 2.54
C SER A 56 17.80 16.49 3.56
N PRO A 57 18.25 16.11 4.76
CA PRO A 57 17.36 15.68 5.83
C PRO A 57 16.34 16.77 6.19
N LEU A 58 15.10 16.36 6.45
CA LEU A 58 14.08 17.23 7.00
C LEU A 58 14.38 17.50 8.48
N THR A 59 14.52 18.76 8.87
CA THR A 59 14.71 19.12 10.28
C THR A 59 13.38 19.39 10.97
N GLN A 60 13.35 19.28 12.31
CA GLN A 60 12.16 19.62 13.11
C GLN A 60 11.68 21.06 12.88
N ARG A 61 12.60 22.02 12.69
CA ARG A 61 12.25 23.41 12.32
C ARG A 61 11.55 23.48 10.98
N ALA A 62 12.08 22.76 9.97
CA ALA A 62 11.50 22.77 8.64
C ALA A 62 10.11 22.11 8.63
N LEU A 63 9.93 21.03 9.40
CA LEU A 63 8.62 20.36 9.57
C LEU A 63 7.61 21.30 10.25
N ALA A 64 8.01 21.95 11.36
CA ALA A 64 7.13 22.90 12.06
C ALA A 64 6.71 24.06 11.16
N ALA A 65 7.64 24.63 10.40
CA ALA A 65 7.35 25.70 9.46
C ALA A 65 6.42 25.23 8.34
N ALA A 66 6.62 24.01 7.83
CA ALA A 66 5.78 23.44 6.77
C ALA A 66 4.34 23.20 7.24
N ILE A 67 4.15 22.66 8.46
CA ILE A 67 2.82 22.46 9.05
C ILE A 67 2.14 23.81 9.29
N THR A 68 2.85 24.81 9.83
CA THR A 68 2.28 26.16 10.00
C THR A 68 1.90 26.82 8.67
N ALA A 69 2.69 26.63 7.63
CA ALA A 69 2.39 27.14 6.31
C ALA A 69 1.17 26.42 5.69
N ALA A 70 1.08 25.11 5.85
CA ALA A 70 -0.06 24.33 5.38
C ALA A 70 -1.36 24.72 6.10
N ASP A 71 -1.29 24.97 7.41
CA ASP A 71 -2.43 25.45 8.22
C ASP A 71 -2.91 26.87 7.81
N GLY A 72 -1.99 27.71 7.39
CA GLY A 72 -2.29 29.04 6.86
C GLY A 72 -2.88 29.06 5.44
N ILE A 73 -2.83 27.94 4.72
CA ILE A 73 -3.48 27.80 3.43
C ILE A 73 -4.98 27.65 3.71
N GLN A 74 -5.73 28.72 3.56
CA GLN A 74 -7.19 28.63 3.56
C GLN A 74 -7.57 27.74 2.38
N HIS A 75 -7.96 26.49 2.66
CA HIS A 75 -8.74 25.75 1.68
C HIS A 75 -9.94 26.68 1.37
N PRO A 76 -10.15 27.10 0.11
CA PRO A 76 -11.38 27.79 -0.22
C PRO A 76 -12.50 26.89 0.37
N PRO A 77 -13.51 27.50 1.08
CA PRO A 77 -14.62 26.70 1.57
C PRO A 77 -15.05 25.87 0.38
N PRO A 78 -15.27 24.55 0.54
CA PRO A 78 -15.55 23.70 -0.60
C PRO A 78 -16.61 24.46 -1.38
N SER A 79 -16.25 24.94 -2.56
CA SER A 79 -17.23 25.56 -3.46
C SER A 79 -18.25 24.47 -3.51
N VAL A 80 -19.51 24.73 -3.10
CA VAL A 80 -20.54 23.70 -2.95
C VAL A 80 -20.48 22.89 -4.23
N ALA A 81 -19.59 21.91 -4.21
CA ALA A 81 -19.36 21.07 -5.37
C ALA A 81 -20.72 20.42 -5.58
N PRO A 82 -21.33 20.54 -6.75
CA PRO A 82 -22.64 19.99 -6.98
C PRO A 82 -22.61 18.58 -6.43
N LYS A 83 -23.53 18.28 -5.49
CA LYS A 83 -23.59 16.99 -4.79
C LYS A 83 -23.31 15.92 -5.82
N PRO A 84 -22.21 15.14 -5.69
CA PRO A 84 -21.80 14.29 -6.77
C PRO A 84 -23.01 13.41 -7.13
N GLY A 85 -23.35 13.38 -8.39
CA GLY A 85 -24.41 12.53 -8.91
C GLY A 85 -24.17 11.06 -8.54
N PRO A 86 -25.12 10.18 -8.77
CA PRO A 86 -24.91 8.75 -8.58
C PRO A 86 -23.60 8.34 -9.26
N LEU A 87 -22.84 7.49 -8.60
CA LEU A 87 -21.59 6.96 -9.17
C LEU A 87 -21.91 6.30 -10.51
N ALA A 88 -21.22 6.69 -11.56
CA ALA A 88 -21.31 6.08 -12.88
C ALA A 88 -19.91 5.75 -13.37
N ILE A 89 -19.76 4.56 -13.94
CA ILE A 89 -18.58 4.12 -14.68
C ILE A 89 -19.04 4.00 -16.12
N LEU A 90 -18.44 4.77 -17.02
CA LEU A 90 -18.76 4.74 -18.46
C LEU A 90 -17.65 4.01 -19.20
N SER A 91 -18.01 3.27 -20.25
CA SER A 91 -17.05 2.54 -21.10
C SER A 91 -17.38 2.75 -22.57
N THR A 92 -16.35 2.87 -23.39
CA THR A 92 -16.46 2.84 -24.85
C THR A 92 -16.79 1.45 -25.38
N LEU A 93 -16.68 0.40 -24.56
CA LEU A 93 -16.97 -0.97 -24.90
C LEU A 93 -18.20 -1.47 -24.12
N PRO A 94 -19.41 -1.45 -24.71
CA PRO A 94 -20.64 -1.80 -24.04
C PRO A 94 -20.73 -3.31 -23.74
N THR A 95 -21.62 -3.66 -22.81
CA THR A 95 -21.98 -5.06 -22.54
C THR A 95 -22.47 -5.75 -23.81
N GLY A 96 -21.93 -6.93 -24.10
CA GLY A 96 -22.29 -7.72 -25.28
C GLY A 96 -21.62 -7.28 -26.58
N ALA A 97 -20.69 -6.31 -26.53
CA ALA A 97 -19.91 -5.92 -27.71
C ALA A 97 -19.20 -7.13 -28.31
N VAL A 98 -19.18 -7.20 -29.65
CA VAL A 98 -18.43 -8.22 -30.42
C VAL A 98 -17.11 -7.60 -30.84
N VAL A 99 -16.00 -8.21 -30.45
CA VAL A 99 -14.66 -7.67 -30.61
C VAL A 99 -13.68 -8.68 -31.19
N ALA A 100 -12.66 -8.21 -31.91
CA ALA A 100 -11.56 -9.02 -32.42
C ALA A 100 -10.26 -8.19 -32.55
N GLY A 101 -9.12 -8.87 -32.50
CA GLY A 101 -7.80 -8.24 -32.58
C GLY A 101 -7.50 -7.35 -31.38
N THR A 102 -6.81 -6.25 -31.62
CA THR A 102 -6.56 -5.26 -30.55
C THR A 102 -7.74 -4.32 -30.39
N VAL A 103 -8.33 -4.26 -29.21
CA VAL A 103 -9.52 -3.49 -28.90
C VAL A 103 -9.18 -2.41 -27.87
N HIS A 104 -9.39 -1.16 -28.24
CA HIS A 104 -9.20 -0.03 -27.35
C HIS A 104 -10.40 0.14 -26.41
N LEU A 105 -10.15 0.09 -25.10
CA LEU A 105 -11.11 0.29 -24.03
C LEU A 105 -10.76 1.56 -23.27
N GLU A 106 -11.67 2.52 -23.24
CA GLU A 106 -11.58 3.70 -22.39
C GLU A 106 -12.66 3.67 -21.32
N VAL A 107 -12.27 4.01 -20.09
CA VAL A 107 -13.16 4.10 -18.94
C VAL A 107 -13.20 5.54 -18.43
N GLN A 108 -14.41 6.05 -18.20
CA GLN A 108 -14.63 7.38 -17.65
C GLN A 108 -15.44 7.27 -16.35
N VAL A 109 -15.09 8.09 -15.35
CA VAL A 109 -15.75 8.13 -14.05
C VAL A 109 -16.13 9.58 -13.74
N PRO A 110 -17.25 10.08 -14.31
CA PRO A 110 -17.61 11.48 -14.22
C PRO A 110 -17.81 11.96 -12.79
N GLY A 111 -17.25 13.13 -12.45
CA GLY A 111 -17.46 13.79 -11.18
C GLY A 111 -16.80 13.09 -9.98
N ARG A 112 -15.79 12.25 -10.23
CA ARG A 112 -14.99 11.58 -9.20
C ARG A 112 -13.51 11.91 -9.39
N ASP A 113 -12.81 12.08 -8.27
CA ASP A 113 -11.35 12.10 -8.26
C ASP A 113 -10.86 10.66 -8.12
N VAL A 114 -10.43 10.08 -9.24
CA VAL A 114 -10.01 8.70 -9.33
C VAL A 114 -8.52 8.62 -9.01
N ASP A 115 -8.15 7.69 -8.12
CA ASP A 115 -6.77 7.42 -7.80
C ASP A 115 -6.11 6.57 -8.88
N HIS A 116 -6.75 5.43 -9.17
CA HIS A 116 -6.35 4.55 -10.27
C HIS A 116 -7.53 3.69 -10.74
N VAL A 117 -7.35 3.07 -11.89
CA VAL A 117 -8.28 2.08 -12.43
C VAL A 117 -7.50 0.80 -12.75
N ASP A 118 -7.90 -0.29 -12.11
CA ASP A 118 -7.39 -1.61 -12.44
C ASP A 118 -8.29 -2.26 -13.49
N PHE A 119 -7.69 -2.83 -14.51
CA PHE A 119 -8.37 -3.56 -15.56
C PHE A 119 -8.14 -5.06 -15.44
N ALA A 120 -9.18 -5.84 -15.69
CA ALA A 120 -9.10 -7.29 -15.69
C ALA A 120 -9.87 -7.91 -16.85
N VAL A 121 -9.33 -8.99 -17.39
CA VAL A 121 -9.95 -9.83 -18.41
C VAL A 121 -10.08 -11.24 -17.84
N ASP A 122 -11.28 -11.80 -17.81
CA ASP A 122 -11.61 -13.12 -17.23
C ASP A 122 -11.10 -13.31 -15.79
N GLY A 123 -11.14 -12.21 -15.01
CA GLY A 123 -10.66 -12.20 -13.65
C GLY A 123 -9.13 -12.07 -13.51
N THR A 124 -8.40 -11.97 -14.63
CA THR A 124 -6.96 -11.68 -14.62
C THR A 124 -6.76 -10.18 -14.64
N GLY A 125 -6.07 -9.60 -13.65
CA GLY A 125 -5.59 -8.22 -13.70
C GLY A 125 -4.55 -8.09 -14.82
N VAL A 126 -4.82 -7.19 -15.77
CA VAL A 126 -3.96 -7.02 -16.95
C VAL A 126 -3.26 -5.68 -16.98
N HIS A 127 -3.83 -4.66 -16.34
CA HIS A 127 -3.27 -3.31 -16.32
C HIS A 127 -3.82 -2.48 -15.16
N THR A 128 -3.02 -1.54 -14.68
CA THR A 128 -3.44 -0.48 -13.75
C THR A 128 -3.07 0.87 -14.34
N GLU A 129 -4.05 1.76 -14.52
CA GLU A 129 -3.84 3.11 -15.02
C GLU A 129 -4.06 4.12 -13.90
N GLN A 130 -3.02 4.94 -13.63
CA GLN A 130 -3.03 5.89 -12.51
C GLN A 130 -3.46 7.31 -12.90
N GLN A 131 -3.60 7.57 -14.18
CA GLN A 131 -3.95 8.90 -14.70
C GLN A 131 -4.93 8.79 -15.85
N ALA A 132 -5.88 9.72 -15.92
CA ALA A 132 -6.76 9.81 -17.07
C ALA A 132 -5.98 10.24 -18.34
N PRO A 133 -6.35 9.73 -19.52
CA PRO A 133 -7.47 8.83 -19.77
C PRO A 133 -7.17 7.42 -19.25
N TYR A 134 -8.19 6.76 -18.66
CA TYR A 134 -8.04 5.37 -18.17
C TYR A 134 -8.32 4.43 -19.34
N GLU A 135 -7.26 3.95 -19.96
CA GLU A 135 -7.29 3.23 -21.21
C GLU A 135 -6.62 1.85 -21.10
N LEU A 136 -7.08 0.91 -21.90
CA LEU A 136 -6.47 -0.41 -22.07
C LEU A 136 -6.64 -0.88 -23.50
N ASP A 137 -5.54 -1.24 -24.14
CA ASP A 137 -5.56 -1.99 -25.40
C ASP A 137 -5.61 -3.50 -25.07
N VAL A 138 -6.77 -4.09 -25.29
CA VAL A 138 -6.99 -5.54 -25.07
C VAL A 138 -6.62 -6.29 -26.35
N ASP A 139 -5.59 -7.12 -26.30
CA ASP A 139 -5.31 -8.10 -27.37
C ASP A 139 -6.21 -9.33 -27.18
N THR A 140 -7.17 -9.51 -28.10
CA THR A 140 -8.10 -10.64 -28.06
C THR A 140 -7.58 -11.89 -28.78
N LEU A 141 -6.48 -11.80 -29.53
CA LEU A 141 -5.96 -12.94 -30.30
C LEU A 141 -5.59 -14.16 -29.44
N PRO A 142 -5.06 -13.99 -28.20
CA PRO A 142 -4.83 -15.12 -27.31
C PRO A 142 -6.09 -15.70 -26.68
N LEU A 143 -7.22 -14.99 -26.78
CA LEU A 143 -8.49 -15.43 -26.20
C LEU A 143 -9.24 -16.36 -27.15
N THR A 144 -9.98 -17.30 -26.60
CA THR A 144 -10.86 -18.17 -27.42
C THR A 144 -12.06 -17.38 -27.93
N ASP A 145 -12.58 -17.74 -29.09
CA ASP A 145 -13.86 -17.17 -29.54
C ASP A 145 -14.97 -17.52 -28.52
N GLY A 146 -15.80 -16.55 -28.19
CA GLY A 146 -16.89 -16.71 -27.23
C GLY A 146 -17.00 -15.56 -26.24
N THR A 147 -17.76 -15.78 -25.18
CA THR A 147 -18.02 -14.77 -24.14
C THR A 147 -16.85 -14.66 -23.15
N HIS A 148 -16.32 -13.47 -23.01
CA HIS A 148 -15.29 -13.10 -22.05
C HIS A 148 -15.81 -12.04 -21.09
N GLN A 149 -15.29 -12.05 -19.88
CA GLN A 149 -15.65 -11.08 -18.84
C GLN A 149 -14.59 -9.98 -18.76
N LEU A 150 -15.01 -8.73 -18.87
CA LEU A 150 -14.20 -7.57 -18.54
C LEU A 150 -14.60 -7.06 -17.15
N ALA A 151 -13.63 -6.57 -16.41
CA ALA A 151 -13.87 -5.92 -15.13
C ALA A 151 -12.95 -4.71 -14.97
N VAL A 152 -13.46 -3.70 -14.30
CA VAL A 152 -12.66 -2.58 -13.80
C VAL A 152 -12.93 -2.37 -12.33
N ASN A 153 -11.87 -2.13 -11.57
CA ASN A 153 -11.93 -1.65 -10.21
C ASN A 153 -11.46 -0.20 -10.21
N VAL A 154 -12.39 0.70 -9.97
CA VAL A 154 -12.12 2.14 -9.88
C VAL A 154 -11.89 2.46 -8.41
N VAL A 155 -10.70 2.89 -8.08
CA VAL A 155 -10.35 3.35 -6.74
C VAL A 155 -10.46 4.88 -6.71
N ILE A 156 -11.25 5.37 -5.76
CA ILE A 156 -11.50 6.80 -5.61
C ILE A 156 -10.47 7.39 -4.66
N ARG A 157 -9.83 8.46 -5.06
CA ARG A 157 -8.89 9.20 -4.22
C ARG A 157 -9.60 9.68 -2.96
N GLY A 158 -8.99 9.44 -1.82
CA GLY A 158 -9.63 9.75 -0.54
C GLY A 158 -10.53 8.65 0.00
N GLY A 159 -10.57 7.51 -0.65
CA GLY A 159 -11.29 6.32 -0.19
C GLY A 159 -12.54 6.01 -1.00
N GLY A 160 -12.89 4.75 -0.96
CA GLY A 160 -13.99 4.20 -1.75
C GLY A 160 -13.53 3.55 -3.04
N TYR A 161 -14.36 2.67 -3.52
CA TYR A 161 -14.12 1.95 -4.78
C TYR A 161 -15.44 1.62 -5.47
N ALA A 162 -15.36 1.32 -6.75
CA ALA A 162 -16.46 0.73 -7.51
C ALA A 162 -15.93 -0.29 -8.50
N ILE A 163 -16.59 -1.43 -8.57
CA ILE A 163 -16.28 -2.49 -9.50
C ILE A 163 -17.41 -2.60 -10.52
N ALA A 164 -17.07 -2.43 -11.77
CA ALA A 164 -17.98 -2.78 -12.87
C ALA A 164 -17.48 -4.07 -13.53
N VAL A 165 -18.44 -4.95 -13.84
CA VAL A 165 -18.18 -6.22 -14.49
C VAL A 165 -19.19 -6.37 -15.63
N TRP A 166 -18.70 -6.63 -16.85
CA TRP A 166 -19.56 -6.84 -18.02
C TRP A 166 -18.94 -7.88 -18.94
N THR A 167 -19.68 -8.28 -19.95
CA THR A 167 -19.21 -9.29 -20.91
C THR A 167 -19.06 -8.71 -22.31
N VAL A 168 -18.09 -9.22 -23.04
CA VAL A 168 -17.92 -9.03 -24.48
C VAL A 168 -17.87 -10.38 -25.16
N THR A 169 -18.08 -10.41 -26.48
CA THR A 169 -17.93 -11.62 -27.29
C THR A 169 -16.69 -11.46 -28.15
N VAL A 170 -15.70 -12.29 -27.93
CA VAL A 170 -14.52 -12.38 -28.81
C VAL A 170 -14.89 -13.22 -30.04
N ALA A 171 -14.61 -12.68 -31.20
CA ALA A 171 -14.91 -13.32 -32.49
C ALA A 171 -13.76 -13.04 -33.47
N ASN A 172 -12.64 -13.71 -33.26
CA ASN A 172 -11.43 -13.56 -34.08
C ASN A 172 -11.55 -14.27 -35.45
N ALA A 173 -12.63 -15.04 -35.68
CA ALA A 173 -12.86 -15.70 -36.95
C ALA A 173 -13.10 -14.67 -38.09
N PRO A 174 -12.53 -14.89 -39.30
CA PRO A 174 -12.70 -13.98 -40.41
C PRO A 174 -14.18 -13.79 -40.78
N GLY A 175 -14.60 -12.55 -40.99
CA GLY A 175 -15.97 -12.22 -41.41
C GLY A 175 -16.95 -11.96 -40.24
N SER A 176 -16.51 -11.97 -39.02
CA SER A 176 -17.34 -11.59 -37.87
C SER A 176 -17.77 -10.12 -37.94
N LEU A 177 -19.04 -9.86 -37.61
CA LEU A 177 -19.56 -8.48 -37.51
C LEU A 177 -19.18 -7.90 -36.13
N LEU A 178 -18.21 -7.01 -36.14
CA LEU A 178 -17.73 -6.36 -34.92
C LEU A 178 -18.64 -5.20 -34.51
N THR A 179 -18.76 -4.99 -33.22
CA THR A 179 -19.45 -3.82 -32.69
C THR A 179 -18.56 -2.58 -32.91
N PRO A 180 -19.04 -1.55 -33.62
CA PRO A 180 -18.25 -0.34 -33.82
C PRO A 180 -18.04 0.39 -32.46
N PRO A 181 -16.96 1.17 -32.33
CA PRO A 181 -16.76 2.03 -31.15
C PRO A 181 -17.99 2.90 -30.93
N ALA A 182 -18.49 2.91 -29.69
CA ALA A 182 -19.66 3.68 -29.28
C ALA A 182 -19.26 4.85 -28.39
N ALA A 183 -20.15 5.83 -28.24
CA ALA A 183 -20.03 6.82 -27.18
C ALA A 183 -20.03 6.09 -25.83
N PRO A 184 -19.30 6.58 -24.81
CA PRO A 184 -19.22 5.92 -23.50
C PRO A 184 -20.60 5.65 -22.92
N VAL A 185 -20.86 4.40 -22.55
CA VAL A 185 -22.13 3.94 -21.97
C VAL A 185 -21.92 3.51 -20.52
N ALA A 186 -22.95 3.68 -19.70
CA ALA A 186 -22.89 3.29 -18.30
C ALA A 186 -22.76 1.78 -18.15
N LEU A 187 -21.76 1.35 -17.38
CA LEU A 187 -21.56 -0.04 -17.02
C LEU A 187 -22.38 -0.42 -15.78
N PRO A 188 -22.81 -1.69 -15.66
CA PRO A 188 -23.42 -2.20 -14.45
C PRO A 188 -22.38 -2.23 -13.31
N ILE A 189 -22.61 -1.47 -12.24
CA ILE A 189 -21.77 -1.51 -11.07
C ILE A 189 -22.14 -2.76 -10.27
N ALA A 190 -21.25 -3.73 -10.23
CA ALA A 190 -21.43 -5.00 -9.54
C ALA A 190 -21.27 -4.82 -8.01
N LYS A 191 -20.38 -3.93 -7.60
CA LYS A 191 -20.11 -3.60 -6.19
C LYS A 191 -19.55 -2.20 -6.10
N SER A 192 -19.93 -1.47 -5.06
CA SER A 192 -19.28 -0.21 -4.71
C SER A 192 -19.35 0.01 -3.21
N TRP A 193 -18.37 0.70 -2.71
CA TRP A 193 -18.39 1.30 -1.39
C TRP A 193 -17.90 2.74 -1.52
N LEU A 194 -18.73 3.66 -1.12
CA LEU A 194 -18.39 5.07 -1.06
C LEU A 194 -18.71 5.52 0.37
N PRO A 195 -17.77 6.17 1.05
CA PRO A 195 -18.08 6.72 2.37
C PRO A 195 -19.30 7.63 2.31
N ALA A 196 -20.12 7.63 3.36
CA ALA A 196 -21.26 8.54 3.44
C ALA A 196 -20.76 9.99 3.45
N PRO A 197 -21.44 10.95 2.78
CA PRO A 197 -21.10 12.35 2.92
C PRO A 197 -21.20 12.71 4.40
N ALA A 198 -20.10 13.22 4.97
CA ALA A 198 -20.08 13.66 6.35
C ALA A 198 -21.12 14.78 6.53
N PRO A 199 -21.85 14.81 7.66
CA PRO A 199 -22.48 16.06 8.09
C PRO A 199 -21.37 17.10 8.22
N GLU A 200 -21.63 18.35 7.82
CA GLU A 200 -20.65 19.45 7.91
C GLU A 200 -19.95 19.39 9.27
N ALA A 201 -18.74 18.82 9.25
CA ALA A 201 -17.96 18.69 10.48
C ALA A 201 -17.42 20.07 10.87
N PRO A 202 -17.39 20.37 12.17
CA PRO A 202 -16.73 21.59 12.63
C PRO A 202 -15.29 21.55 12.17
N ILE A 203 -14.77 22.73 11.75
CA ILE A 203 -13.38 22.93 11.34
C ILE A 203 -12.49 22.20 12.33
N VAL A 204 -11.82 21.15 11.87
CA VAL A 204 -10.87 20.40 12.71
C VAL A 204 -9.76 21.37 13.10
N GLN A 205 -9.62 21.64 14.40
CA GLN A 205 -8.49 22.42 14.89
C GLN A 205 -7.23 21.58 14.67
N HIS A 206 -6.44 21.96 13.68
CA HIS A 206 -5.19 21.28 13.38
C HIS A 206 -4.18 21.53 14.52
N ALA A 207 -3.63 20.48 15.07
CA ALA A 207 -2.61 20.58 16.09
C ALA A 207 -1.27 20.95 15.45
N LEU A 208 -0.73 22.14 15.79
CA LEU A 208 0.55 22.57 15.27
C LEU A 208 1.71 21.81 15.91
N TYR A 209 2.62 21.34 15.08
CA TYR A 209 3.82 20.65 15.51
C TYR A 209 4.82 21.61 16.15
N ARG A 210 5.33 21.28 17.34
CA ARG A 210 6.34 22.07 18.05
C ARG A 210 7.71 21.40 17.96
N ALA A 211 8.68 22.10 17.37
CA ALA A 211 10.07 21.64 17.31
C ALA A 211 10.73 21.77 18.72
N THR A 212 11.07 20.66 19.34
CA THR A 212 11.79 20.65 20.63
C THR A 212 13.31 20.69 20.44
N ALA A 213 13.82 20.21 19.31
CA ALA A 213 15.21 20.23 18.90
C ALA A 213 15.33 20.69 17.43
N PRO A 214 15.25 22.01 17.14
CA PRO A 214 14.99 22.55 15.79
C PRO A 214 15.95 22.10 14.69
N SER A 215 17.22 21.83 15.00
CA SER A 215 18.23 21.39 14.03
C SER A 215 18.30 19.88 13.84
N GLN A 216 17.61 19.11 14.69
CA GLN A 216 17.63 17.64 14.59
C GLN A 216 16.83 17.16 13.36
N PRO A 217 17.33 16.14 12.65
CA PRO A 217 16.56 15.47 11.60
C PRO A 217 15.29 14.84 12.16
N VAL A 218 14.26 14.81 11.36
CA VAL A 218 12.99 14.11 11.61
C VAL A 218 13.08 12.74 10.97
N THR A 219 12.72 11.69 11.68
CA THR A 219 12.59 10.36 11.08
C THR A 219 11.28 10.26 10.31
N ILE A 220 11.18 9.27 9.43
CA ILE A 220 9.97 8.99 8.67
C ILE A 220 8.75 8.85 9.60
N LYS A 221 8.82 8.00 10.63
CA LYS A 221 7.71 7.82 11.58
C LYS A 221 7.34 9.10 12.36
N GLN A 222 8.30 10.02 12.57
CA GLN A 222 8.02 11.30 13.19
C GLN A 222 7.30 12.26 12.23
N LEU A 223 7.65 12.21 10.95
CA LEU A 223 6.93 12.93 9.89
C LEU A 223 5.49 12.42 9.81
N ASP A 224 5.30 11.11 9.70
CA ASP A 224 3.99 10.47 9.63
C ASP A 224 3.14 10.83 10.87
N ALA A 225 3.72 10.75 12.07
CA ALA A 225 3.03 11.11 13.30
C ALA A 225 2.59 12.59 13.32
N ALA A 226 3.45 13.48 12.89
CA ALA A 226 3.13 14.91 12.83
C ALA A 226 2.00 15.20 11.85
N LEU A 227 2.01 14.53 10.68
CA LEU A 227 0.98 14.73 9.66
C LEU A 227 -0.35 14.08 10.05
N VAL A 228 -0.35 12.88 10.64
CA VAL A 228 -1.57 12.22 11.16
C VAL A 228 -2.23 13.07 12.25
N VAL A 229 -1.44 13.69 13.13
CA VAL A 229 -1.96 14.66 14.11
C VAL A 229 -2.52 15.90 13.41
N TYR A 230 -1.78 16.43 12.43
CA TYR A 230 -2.17 17.62 11.70
C TYR A 230 -3.51 17.45 10.95
N VAL A 231 -3.72 16.30 10.30
CA VAL A 231 -5.00 16.01 9.61
C VAL A 231 -6.13 15.54 10.54
N GLY A 232 -5.92 15.56 11.86
CA GLY A 232 -6.96 15.27 12.85
C GLY A 232 -7.23 13.78 13.11
N LEU A 233 -6.42 12.87 12.57
CA LEU A 233 -6.66 11.41 12.64
C LEU A 233 -5.90 10.68 13.78
N SER A 234 -5.43 11.42 14.79
CA SER A 234 -4.80 10.79 15.98
C SER A 234 -5.76 9.88 16.75
N GLY A 235 -7.07 10.15 16.70
CA GLY A 235 -8.12 9.29 17.26
C GLY A 235 -8.18 7.94 16.54
N ALA A 236 -8.25 7.96 15.22
CA ALA A 236 -8.23 6.77 14.37
C ALA A 236 -6.97 5.93 14.58
N ALA A 237 -5.80 6.57 14.58
CA ALA A 237 -4.52 5.91 14.84
C ALA A 237 -4.50 5.22 16.22
N ARG A 238 -5.02 5.90 17.25
CA ARG A 238 -5.12 5.34 18.60
C ARG A 238 -6.07 4.15 18.66
N GLU A 239 -7.23 4.22 17.99
CA GLU A 239 -8.21 3.12 18.01
C GLU A 239 -7.65 1.87 17.32
N ILE A 240 -6.98 2.02 16.17
CA ILE A 240 -6.27 0.91 15.53
C ILE A 240 -5.24 0.29 16.48
N GLN A 241 -4.41 1.13 17.14
CA GLN A 241 -3.41 0.68 18.10
C GLN A 241 -4.04 -0.11 19.25
N LEU A 242 -5.12 0.42 19.83
CA LEU A 242 -5.82 -0.21 20.95
C LEU A 242 -6.52 -1.50 20.55
N THR A 243 -7.10 -1.58 19.35
CA THR A 243 -7.74 -2.81 18.84
C THR A 243 -6.73 -3.93 18.70
N LEU A 244 -5.53 -3.64 18.15
CA LEU A 244 -4.44 -4.62 18.11
C LEU A 244 -4.06 -5.11 19.52
N GLN A 245 -3.93 -4.17 20.48
CA GLN A 245 -3.55 -4.49 21.86
C GLN A 245 -4.65 -5.30 22.59
N ARG A 246 -5.93 -4.94 22.42
CA ARG A 246 -7.08 -5.69 22.99
C ARG A 246 -7.15 -7.13 22.49
N ALA A 247 -6.73 -7.38 21.25
CA ALA A 247 -6.62 -8.72 20.71
C ALA A 247 -5.40 -9.51 21.24
N GLY A 248 -4.62 -8.94 22.18
CA GLY A 248 -3.44 -9.56 22.77
C GLY A 248 -2.18 -9.46 21.91
N LEU A 249 -2.20 -8.64 20.85
CA LEU A 249 -1.01 -8.37 20.06
C LEU A 249 -0.11 -7.34 20.75
N GLN A 250 1.17 -7.34 20.39
CA GLN A 250 2.17 -6.41 20.93
C GLN A 250 2.72 -5.51 19.81
N PRO A 251 1.90 -4.63 19.21
CA PRO A 251 2.35 -3.74 18.16
C PRO A 251 3.34 -2.71 18.71
N PRO A 252 4.33 -2.24 17.94
CA PRO A 252 5.09 -1.05 18.23
C PRO A 252 4.17 0.14 18.55
N ALA A 253 4.66 1.09 19.35
CA ALA A 253 3.83 2.20 19.85
C ALA A 253 3.23 3.10 18.75
N ASN A 254 3.81 3.10 17.56
CA ASN A 254 3.40 3.91 16.43
C ASN A 254 2.64 3.13 15.35
N THR A 255 2.32 1.85 15.55
CA THR A 255 1.68 1.00 14.51
C THR A 255 0.38 1.60 13.99
N GLY A 256 -0.49 2.12 14.85
CA GLY A 256 -1.72 2.77 14.42
C GLY A 256 -1.46 4.04 13.60
N THR A 257 -0.45 4.82 13.95
CA THR A 257 -0.04 6.01 13.19
C THR A 257 0.48 5.64 11.80
N GLU A 258 1.37 4.65 11.72
CA GLU A 258 1.90 4.15 10.45
C GLU A 258 0.78 3.58 9.56
N ALA A 259 -0.18 2.85 10.16
CA ALA A 259 -1.33 2.34 9.41
C ALA A 259 -2.17 3.48 8.80
N VAL A 260 -2.47 4.52 9.58
CA VAL A 260 -3.21 5.70 9.10
C VAL A 260 -2.41 6.45 8.02
N ALA A 261 -1.11 6.65 8.23
CA ALA A 261 -0.26 7.32 7.24
C ALA A 261 -0.25 6.58 5.89
N ARG A 262 -0.21 5.24 5.93
CA ARG A 262 -0.30 4.40 4.72
C ARG A 262 -1.68 4.45 4.07
N MET A 263 -2.76 4.43 4.85
CA MET A 263 -4.13 4.56 4.35
C MET A 263 -4.35 5.91 3.64
N LEU A 264 -3.70 6.98 4.12
CA LEU A 264 -3.72 8.32 3.53
C LEU A 264 -2.72 8.50 2.37
N GLN A 265 -1.96 7.47 2.04
CA GLN A 265 -0.90 7.52 1.02
C GLN A 265 0.14 8.63 1.26
N LEU A 266 0.42 8.93 2.54
CA LEU A 266 1.43 9.93 2.90
C LEU A 266 2.87 9.49 2.57
N ARG A 267 3.06 8.23 2.22
CA ARG A 267 4.33 7.63 1.89
C ARG A 267 4.34 7.17 0.43
N LEU A 268 5.42 7.44 -0.27
CA LEU A 268 5.69 6.82 -1.57
C LEU A 268 6.56 5.59 -1.34
N ASP A 269 6.11 4.44 -1.82
CA ASP A 269 6.99 3.31 -2.08
C ASP A 269 7.47 3.43 -3.53
N HIS A 270 8.79 3.48 -3.70
CA HIS A 270 9.38 3.74 -5.00
C HIS A 270 9.13 2.56 -5.96
N PRO A 271 8.97 2.83 -7.25
CA PRO A 271 8.84 1.77 -8.24
C PRO A 271 10.03 0.81 -8.21
N SER A 272 9.79 -0.46 -8.54
CA SER A 272 10.85 -1.44 -8.73
C SER A 272 11.98 -0.88 -9.61
N GLY A 273 13.22 -1.05 -9.19
CA GLY A 273 14.40 -0.42 -9.79
C GLY A 273 14.82 0.90 -9.15
N GLN A 274 14.00 1.47 -8.27
CA GLN A 274 14.34 2.61 -7.39
C GLN A 274 14.33 2.22 -5.90
N ASP A 275 14.21 0.93 -5.59
CA ASP A 275 14.12 0.39 -4.23
C ASP A 275 15.29 0.79 -3.32
N GLY A 276 16.43 1.19 -3.89
CA GLY A 276 17.54 1.77 -3.14
C GLY A 276 17.24 3.13 -2.51
N LEU A 277 16.14 3.78 -2.89
CA LEU A 277 15.68 5.05 -2.32
C LEU A 277 14.75 4.85 -1.12
N GLU A 278 14.26 3.63 -0.90
CA GLU A 278 13.30 3.34 0.16
C GLU A 278 13.85 3.65 1.55
N LEU A 279 13.07 4.40 2.33
CA LEU A 279 13.44 4.78 3.68
C LEU A 279 12.61 4.00 4.71
N LEU A 280 13.32 3.45 5.70
CA LEU A 280 12.71 2.77 6.82
C LEU A 280 12.09 3.76 7.83
N PRO A 281 11.09 3.36 8.62
CA PRO A 281 10.39 4.24 9.54
C PRO A 281 11.30 5.03 10.52
N TYR A 282 12.45 4.47 10.86
CA TYR A 282 13.41 5.08 11.79
C TYR A 282 14.53 5.89 11.12
N GLN A 283 14.61 5.88 9.79
CA GLN A 283 15.60 6.67 9.07
C GLN A 283 15.19 8.14 8.99
N PRO A 284 16.17 9.06 8.86
CA PRO A 284 15.88 10.46 8.62
C PRO A 284 15.10 10.66 7.33
N ALA A 285 13.96 11.33 7.41
CA ALA A 285 13.20 11.73 6.24
C ALA A 285 13.97 12.76 5.41
N THR A 286 13.98 12.59 4.09
CA THR A 286 14.50 13.61 3.18
C THR A 286 13.45 14.70 2.93
N ARG A 287 13.88 15.84 2.42
CA ARG A 287 12.95 16.88 1.98
C ARG A 287 12.10 16.44 0.78
N ALA A 288 12.60 15.52 -0.04
CA ALA A 288 11.83 14.93 -1.15
C ALA A 288 10.66 14.08 -0.61
N GLU A 289 10.91 13.20 0.38
CA GLU A 289 9.86 12.43 1.06
C GLU A 289 8.82 13.37 1.71
N ALA A 290 9.29 14.41 2.40
CA ALA A 290 8.39 15.41 2.97
C ALA A 290 7.58 16.15 1.91
N ALA A 291 8.15 16.44 0.73
CA ALA A 291 7.43 17.08 -0.37
C ALA A 291 6.29 16.19 -0.87
N TRP A 292 6.53 14.89 -1.01
CA TRP A 292 5.47 13.92 -1.32
C TRP A 292 4.37 13.98 -0.25
N SER A 293 4.72 13.75 1.01
CA SER A 293 3.76 13.70 2.12
C SER A 293 2.92 14.98 2.22
N PHE A 294 3.54 16.15 2.12
CA PHE A 294 2.80 17.42 2.14
C PHE A 294 1.97 17.65 0.88
N ALA A 295 2.43 17.22 -0.28
CA ALA A 295 1.63 17.29 -1.50
C ALA A 295 0.36 16.43 -1.38
N GLN A 296 0.46 15.23 -0.75
CA GLN A 296 -0.71 14.43 -0.43
C GLN A 296 -1.63 15.18 0.55
N VAL A 297 -1.09 15.69 1.65
CA VAL A 297 -1.88 16.47 2.63
C VAL A 297 -2.63 17.62 1.97
N LEU A 298 -2.00 18.37 1.05
CA LEU A 298 -2.64 19.46 0.33
C LEU A 298 -3.75 19.00 -0.64
N ARG A 299 -3.78 17.72 -1.00
CA ARG A 299 -4.80 17.10 -1.86
C ARG A 299 -5.89 16.38 -1.08
N LEU A 300 -5.69 16.13 0.22
CA LEU A 300 -6.68 15.45 1.04
C LEU A 300 -7.98 16.25 1.04
N ASP A 301 -9.07 15.58 0.74
CA ASP A 301 -10.41 16.06 0.95
C ASP A 301 -11.03 15.45 2.22
N GLN A 302 -12.20 15.91 2.60
CA GLN A 302 -12.91 15.38 3.78
C GLN A 302 -13.23 13.90 3.62
N TRP A 303 -13.44 13.41 2.40
CA TRP A 303 -13.73 12.02 2.11
C TRP A 303 -12.57 11.09 2.45
N ALA A 304 -11.34 11.50 2.15
CA ALA A 304 -10.14 10.76 2.50
C ALA A 304 -10.02 10.59 4.02
N VAL A 305 -10.23 11.68 4.74
CA VAL A 305 -10.19 11.70 6.22
C VAL A 305 -11.29 10.83 6.80
N ASP A 306 -12.54 10.98 6.34
CA ASP A 306 -13.69 10.20 6.82
C ASP A 306 -13.55 8.72 6.49
N SER A 307 -12.97 8.38 5.35
CA SER A 307 -12.71 6.99 4.95
C SER A 307 -11.74 6.30 5.90
N VAL A 308 -10.66 6.96 6.29
CA VAL A 308 -9.70 6.43 7.24
C VAL A 308 -10.29 6.36 8.66
N GLN A 309 -11.09 7.36 9.05
CA GLN A 309 -11.82 7.32 10.32
C GLN A 309 -12.79 6.12 10.35
N HIS A 310 -13.58 5.93 9.28
CA HIS A 310 -14.48 4.79 9.15
C HIS A 310 -13.73 3.44 9.19
N ALA A 311 -12.59 3.35 8.52
CA ALA A 311 -11.75 2.16 8.56
C ALA A 311 -11.30 1.86 10.00
N ALA A 312 -10.89 2.89 10.76
CA ALA A 312 -10.52 2.72 12.17
C ALA A 312 -11.70 2.31 13.05
N ASP A 313 -12.88 2.91 12.84
CA ASP A 313 -14.10 2.62 13.60
C ASP A 313 -14.62 1.20 13.36
N THR A 314 -14.40 0.66 12.15
CA THR A 314 -14.81 -0.70 11.76
C THR A 314 -13.74 -1.76 11.97
N PHE A 315 -12.53 -1.35 12.29
CA PHE A 315 -11.42 -2.27 12.53
C PHE A 315 -11.62 -3.02 13.85
N THR A 316 -11.96 -4.29 13.74
CA THR A 316 -12.14 -5.19 14.89
C THR A 316 -11.39 -6.50 14.65
N LEU A 317 -10.98 -7.14 15.72
CA LEU A 317 -10.35 -8.45 15.68
C LEU A 317 -11.12 -9.44 16.57
N PRO A 318 -11.17 -10.73 16.21
CA PRO A 318 -11.75 -11.76 17.08
C PRO A 318 -10.79 -12.09 18.24
N GLU A 319 -11.25 -12.91 19.17
CA GLU A 319 -10.34 -13.55 20.12
C GLU A 319 -9.31 -14.40 19.38
N LEU A 320 -8.05 -14.20 19.74
CA LEU A 320 -6.91 -14.88 19.11
C LEU A 320 -6.34 -15.94 20.04
N THR A 321 -6.04 -17.11 19.49
CA THR A 321 -5.27 -18.13 20.21
C THR A 321 -3.83 -17.65 20.45
N THR A 322 -3.14 -18.25 21.39
CA THR A 322 -1.74 -17.90 21.71
C THR A 322 -0.83 -17.95 20.48
N TRP A 323 -1.01 -18.93 19.59
CA TRP A 323 -0.21 -19.02 18.37
C TRP A 323 -0.55 -17.94 17.36
N GLN A 324 -1.83 -17.63 17.18
CA GLN A 324 -2.27 -16.52 16.33
C GLN A 324 -1.71 -15.19 16.83
N GLN A 325 -1.76 -14.94 18.15
CA GLN A 325 -1.16 -13.75 18.75
C GLN A 325 0.33 -13.63 18.46
N ARG A 326 1.09 -14.72 18.58
CA ARG A 326 2.54 -14.71 18.31
C ARG A 326 2.86 -14.42 16.87
N ILE A 327 2.15 -15.03 15.92
CA ILE A 327 2.33 -14.82 14.49
C ILE A 327 1.96 -13.39 14.11
N LEU A 328 0.78 -12.96 14.52
CA LEU A 328 0.25 -11.64 14.15
C LEU A 328 1.00 -10.50 14.88
N THR A 329 1.52 -10.71 16.09
CA THR A 329 2.44 -9.76 16.74
C THR A 329 3.69 -9.55 15.88
N THR A 330 4.26 -10.62 15.33
CA THR A 330 5.40 -10.50 14.40
C THR A 330 5.00 -9.72 13.15
N ALA A 331 3.83 -9.99 12.58
CA ALA A 331 3.36 -9.31 11.39
C ALA A 331 3.14 -7.80 11.62
N VAL A 332 2.39 -7.42 12.66
CA VAL A 332 2.09 -6.01 12.94
C VAL A 332 3.32 -5.20 13.35
N HIS A 333 4.41 -5.86 13.76
CA HIS A 333 5.69 -5.21 14.05
C HIS A 333 6.27 -4.49 12.83
N TYR A 334 5.93 -4.93 11.63
CA TYR A 334 6.45 -4.39 10.38
C TYR A 334 5.53 -3.37 9.70
N VAL A 335 4.37 -3.03 10.27
CA VAL A 335 3.52 -1.97 9.73
C VAL A 335 4.32 -0.67 9.59
N GLY A 336 4.20 -0.03 8.42
CA GLY A 336 4.97 1.16 8.06
C GLY A 336 6.27 0.90 7.30
N TYR A 337 6.73 -0.37 7.21
CA TYR A 337 7.89 -0.71 6.37
C TYR A 337 7.54 -0.58 4.89
N PRO A 338 8.53 -0.20 4.04
CA PRO A 338 8.29 -0.05 2.61
C PRO A 338 8.13 -1.38 1.89
N TYR A 339 7.50 -1.32 0.71
CA TYR A 339 7.56 -2.41 -0.25
C TYR A 339 8.92 -2.39 -0.97
N VAL A 340 9.57 -3.54 -1.03
CA VAL A 340 10.83 -3.72 -1.78
C VAL A 340 10.74 -5.02 -2.55
N TRP A 341 10.92 -4.97 -3.86
CA TRP A 341 10.89 -6.16 -4.71
C TRP A 341 11.94 -7.18 -4.27
N GLY A 342 11.52 -8.40 -3.98
CA GLY A 342 12.39 -9.45 -3.45
C GLY A 342 12.72 -9.32 -1.96
N GLY A 343 12.36 -8.23 -1.31
CA GLY A 343 12.69 -7.94 0.08
C GLY A 343 12.13 -8.95 1.08
N THR A 344 12.94 -9.29 2.09
CA THR A 344 12.59 -10.22 3.18
C THR A 344 13.06 -9.74 4.55
N SER A 345 13.74 -8.60 4.62
CA SER A 345 14.45 -8.15 5.81
C SER A 345 14.02 -6.77 6.30
N PRO A 346 13.92 -6.58 7.63
CA PRO A 346 13.74 -5.24 8.19
C PRO A 346 15.03 -4.39 8.14
N GLY A 347 16.14 -4.93 7.68
CA GLY A 347 17.44 -4.27 7.56
C GLY A 347 18.04 -4.48 6.18
N PRO A 348 19.23 -3.93 5.93
CA PRO A 348 19.86 -3.97 4.62
C PRO A 348 20.00 -5.39 4.07
N GLU A 349 19.60 -5.56 2.82
CA GLU A 349 19.73 -6.82 2.08
C GLU A 349 19.91 -6.55 0.58
N SER A 350 20.33 -7.60 -0.13
CA SER A 350 20.42 -7.60 -1.58
C SER A 350 19.91 -8.94 -2.09
N GLU A 351 18.60 -8.98 -2.38
CA GLU A 351 17.91 -10.17 -2.88
C GLU A 351 17.49 -9.95 -4.34
N PHE A 352 17.57 -10.99 -5.14
CA PHE A 352 17.22 -10.95 -6.56
C PHE A 352 17.86 -9.79 -7.35
N GLY A 353 19.06 -9.33 -6.92
CA GLY A 353 19.75 -8.21 -7.56
C GLY A 353 19.26 -6.81 -7.13
N VAL A 354 18.34 -6.72 -6.22
CA VAL A 354 17.85 -5.46 -5.63
C VAL A 354 18.57 -5.22 -4.32
N SER A 355 19.14 -4.03 -4.15
CA SER A 355 19.77 -3.59 -2.89
C SER A 355 18.90 -2.53 -2.25
N SER A 356 18.53 -2.74 -0.99
CA SER A 356 17.69 -1.83 -0.21
C SER A 356 18.21 -1.65 1.22
N ALA A 357 17.71 -0.63 1.90
CA ALA A 357 17.92 -0.45 3.34
C ALA A 357 17.13 -1.45 4.19
N GLY A 358 16.16 -2.11 3.60
CA GLY A 358 15.22 -3.07 4.18
C GLY A 358 13.82 -2.82 3.64
N GLY A 359 12.95 -3.81 3.76
CA GLY A 359 11.58 -3.81 3.28
C GLY A 359 11.13 -5.20 2.87
N PHE A 360 9.93 -5.32 2.36
CA PHE A 360 9.34 -6.61 2.05
C PHE A 360 8.55 -6.55 0.75
N ASP A 361 8.69 -7.56 -0.12
CA ASP A 361 7.61 -7.85 -1.07
C ASP A 361 6.48 -8.64 -0.37
N CYS A 362 5.37 -8.88 -1.05
CA CYS A 362 4.23 -9.57 -0.47
C CYS A 362 4.58 -10.96 0.08
N SER A 363 5.30 -11.75 -0.71
CA SER A 363 5.74 -13.09 -0.32
C SER A 363 6.89 -13.07 0.69
N GLY A 364 7.78 -12.10 0.61
CA GLY A 364 8.87 -11.90 1.57
C GLY A 364 8.39 -11.49 2.95
N PHE A 365 7.30 -10.72 3.02
CA PHE A 365 6.64 -10.41 4.27
C PHE A 365 6.09 -11.68 4.95
N VAL A 366 5.34 -12.50 4.22
CA VAL A 366 4.83 -13.79 4.72
C VAL A 366 5.98 -14.72 5.07
N TRP A 367 7.02 -14.74 4.24
CA TRP A 367 8.25 -15.51 4.47
C TRP A 367 8.97 -15.08 5.74
N ARG A 368 9.10 -13.76 5.98
CA ARG A 368 9.67 -13.20 7.22
C ARG A 368 8.90 -13.71 8.43
N VAL A 369 7.57 -13.58 8.41
CA VAL A 369 6.72 -13.93 9.54
C VAL A 369 6.79 -15.44 9.84
N TYR A 370 6.71 -16.32 8.86
CA TYR A 370 6.59 -17.75 9.10
C TYR A 370 7.90 -18.52 9.03
N LYS A 371 8.81 -18.11 8.15
CA LYS A 371 10.03 -18.87 7.86
C LYS A 371 11.26 -18.34 8.58
N LEU A 372 11.46 -17.03 8.54
CA LEU A 372 12.69 -16.41 9.01
C LEU A 372 12.62 -15.99 10.49
N THR A 373 11.43 -15.93 11.07
CA THR A 373 11.25 -15.64 12.50
C THR A 373 11.19 -16.95 13.30
N PRO A 374 12.11 -17.18 14.25
CA PRO A 374 12.07 -18.36 15.10
C PRO A 374 10.97 -18.22 16.16
N TYR A 375 10.17 -19.27 16.33
CA TYR A 375 9.16 -19.35 17.38
C TYR A 375 9.49 -20.50 18.34
N ALA A 376 9.81 -20.17 19.59
CA ALA A 376 10.06 -21.16 20.62
C ALA A 376 8.84 -22.08 20.80
N GLY A 377 9.05 -23.39 20.81
CA GLY A 377 7.98 -24.39 20.89
C GLY A 377 7.35 -24.80 19.55
N ALA A 378 7.76 -24.21 18.43
CA ALA A 378 7.23 -24.52 17.10
C ALA A 378 8.33 -24.78 16.05
N PRO A 379 9.22 -25.78 16.25
CA PRO A 379 10.35 -25.98 15.33
C PRO A 379 9.92 -26.39 13.91
N ARG A 380 8.71 -26.91 13.75
CA ARG A 380 8.17 -27.31 12.44
C ARG A 380 7.62 -26.13 11.63
N LEU A 381 7.28 -25.01 12.28
CA LEU A 381 6.59 -23.91 11.63
C LEU A 381 7.42 -23.28 10.50
N SER A 382 8.73 -23.11 10.72
CA SER A 382 9.64 -22.59 9.69
C SER A 382 9.81 -23.53 8.47
N GLY A 383 9.38 -24.77 8.57
CA GLY A 383 9.38 -25.76 7.48
C GLY A 383 8.08 -25.83 6.69
N VAL A 384 7.02 -25.17 7.14
CA VAL A 384 5.70 -25.24 6.50
C VAL A 384 5.72 -24.53 5.14
N LEU A 385 6.14 -23.27 5.10
CA LEU A 385 6.35 -22.54 3.85
C LEU A 385 7.75 -22.86 3.31
N ARG A 386 7.83 -23.52 2.15
CA ARG A 386 9.08 -23.96 1.53
C ARG A 386 9.51 -23.09 0.38
N GLY A 387 8.56 -22.69 -0.46
CA GLY A 387 8.77 -21.82 -1.61
C GLY A 387 8.84 -20.36 -1.20
N ARG A 388 9.68 -19.57 -1.89
CA ARG A 388 9.89 -18.15 -1.61
C ARG A 388 8.83 -17.25 -2.25
N THR A 389 8.31 -17.64 -3.40
CA THR A 389 7.39 -16.82 -4.18
C THR A 389 5.92 -17.18 -3.89
N THR A 390 5.01 -16.27 -4.23
CA THR A 390 3.56 -16.47 -4.09
C THR A 390 3.10 -17.75 -4.75
N TYR A 391 3.45 -17.95 -6.03
CA TYR A 391 3.08 -19.14 -6.79
C TYR A 391 3.67 -20.44 -6.21
N GLN A 392 4.89 -20.42 -5.65
CA GLN A 392 5.45 -21.57 -4.98
C GLN A 392 4.68 -21.90 -3.70
N MET A 393 4.52 -20.91 -2.80
CA MET A 393 3.81 -21.09 -1.53
C MET A 393 2.36 -21.55 -1.73
N SER A 394 1.68 -21.03 -2.71
CA SER A 394 0.25 -21.32 -2.99
C SER A 394 0.05 -22.75 -3.49
N GLY A 395 1.05 -23.33 -4.18
CA GLY A 395 0.99 -24.68 -4.76
C GLY A 395 1.49 -25.82 -3.84
N GLU A 396 1.91 -25.53 -2.61
CA GLU A 396 2.56 -26.52 -1.75
C GLU A 396 1.61 -27.49 -1.05
N VAL A 397 0.33 -27.17 -0.96
CA VAL A 397 -0.67 -27.99 -0.26
C VAL A 397 -1.69 -28.56 -1.24
N PRO A 398 -2.21 -29.78 -0.96
CA PRO A 398 -3.21 -30.39 -1.81
C PRO A 398 -4.53 -29.59 -1.78
N HIS A 399 -5.28 -29.63 -2.89
CA HIS A 399 -6.52 -28.87 -3.08
C HIS A 399 -7.53 -29.01 -1.92
N ARG A 400 -7.62 -30.20 -1.30
CA ARG A 400 -8.53 -30.43 -0.15
C ARG A 400 -8.18 -29.63 1.10
N GLU A 401 -6.96 -29.10 1.18
CA GLU A 401 -6.45 -28.32 2.32
C GLU A 401 -6.51 -26.81 2.09
N LEU A 402 -6.90 -26.40 0.88
CA LEU A 402 -7.09 -24.98 0.55
C LEU A 402 -8.25 -24.40 1.36
N VAL A 403 -8.05 -23.20 1.89
CA VAL A 403 -9.03 -22.53 2.76
C VAL A 403 -9.86 -21.55 1.93
N PRO A 404 -11.19 -21.73 1.81
CA PRO A 404 -12.05 -20.74 1.16
C PRO A 404 -12.23 -19.49 2.04
N ALA A 405 -12.56 -18.35 1.45
CA ALA A 405 -12.70 -17.06 2.14
C ALA A 405 -13.57 -17.13 3.40
N ALA A 406 -14.74 -17.78 3.31
CA ALA A 406 -15.68 -17.91 4.45
C ALA A 406 -15.13 -18.77 5.62
N LYS A 407 -13.99 -19.44 5.45
CA LYS A 407 -13.35 -20.28 6.49
C LYS A 407 -12.00 -19.78 6.93
N LEU A 408 -11.63 -18.55 6.52
CA LEU A 408 -10.41 -17.91 6.97
C LEU A 408 -10.40 -17.75 8.49
N GLN A 409 -9.23 -18.00 9.07
CA GLN A 409 -8.95 -17.78 10.49
C GLN A 409 -7.74 -16.87 10.63
N PRO A 410 -7.63 -16.09 11.72
CA PRO A 410 -6.46 -15.28 11.97
C PRO A 410 -5.15 -16.06 11.81
N ALA A 411 -4.16 -15.43 11.20
CA ALA A 411 -2.88 -15.99 10.81
C ALA A 411 -2.93 -16.98 9.61
N ASP A 412 -4.06 -17.19 8.95
CA ASP A 412 -4.07 -17.87 7.65
C ASP A 412 -3.32 -17.02 6.62
N VAL A 413 -2.58 -17.67 5.73
CA VAL A 413 -1.98 -17.04 4.56
C VAL A 413 -3.05 -16.96 3.47
N MET A 414 -3.26 -15.77 2.93
CA MET A 414 -4.19 -15.49 1.85
C MET A 414 -3.43 -15.42 0.53
N PHE A 415 -3.98 -15.98 -0.53
CA PHE A 415 -3.46 -15.89 -1.89
C PHE A 415 -4.48 -15.25 -2.81
N PHE A 416 -3.99 -14.34 -3.65
CA PHE A 416 -4.77 -13.63 -4.64
C PHE A 416 -4.20 -13.93 -6.02
N GLY A 417 -5.07 -14.11 -6.97
CA GLY A 417 -4.68 -14.45 -8.32
C GLY A 417 -5.70 -13.97 -9.32
N ALA A 418 -5.25 -13.88 -10.53
CA ALA A 418 -5.93 -13.28 -11.66
C ALA A 418 -7.37 -13.78 -11.90
N HIS A 419 -7.63 -15.07 -11.65
CA HIS A 419 -8.93 -15.68 -11.84
C HIS A 419 -9.70 -15.95 -10.52
N GLY A 420 -9.29 -15.30 -9.41
CA GLY A 420 -9.87 -15.53 -8.09
C GLY A 420 -9.83 -17.01 -7.73
N ARG A 421 -10.95 -17.58 -7.32
CA ARG A 421 -11.06 -18.99 -6.92
C ARG A 421 -10.74 -20.02 -8.01
N ARG A 422 -10.67 -19.61 -9.27
CA ARG A 422 -10.31 -20.47 -10.40
C ARG A 422 -8.84 -20.39 -10.78
N SER A 423 -8.07 -19.54 -10.10
CA SER A 423 -6.64 -19.39 -10.34
C SER A 423 -5.90 -20.71 -10.14
N THR A 424 -4.85 -20.90 -10.90
CA THR A 424 -3.81 -21.91 -10.65
C THR A 424 -2.70 -21.30 -9.77
N PRO A 425 -1.84 -22.12 -9.14
CA PRO A 425 -0.72 -21.56 -8.37
C PRO A 425 0.20 -20.61 -9.15
N SER A 426 0.37 -20.82 -10.46
CA SER A 426 1.18 -19.97 -11.33
C SER A 426 0.55 -18.59 -11.63
N GLU A 427 -0.73 -18.44 -11.35
CA GLU A 427 -1.49 -17.19 -11.52
C GLU A 427 -1.68 -16.43 -10.20
N VAL A 428 -1.10 -16.95 -9.10
CA VAL A 428 -1.10 -16.26 -7.81
C VAL A 428 0.04 -15.26 -7.78
N ASP A 429 -0.28 -14.01 -7.81
CA ASP A 429 0.66 -12.89 -7.87
C ASP A 429 0.79 -12.12 -6.55
N HIS A 430 -0.18 -12.27 -5.64
CA HIS A 430 -0.16 -11.57 -4.36
C HIS A 430 -0.50 -12.49 -3.18
N THR A 431 0.00 -12.12 -1.98
CA THR A 431 -0.24 -12.83 -0.72
C THR A 431 -0.28 -11.89 0.47
N ALA A 432 -1.02 -12.30 1.52
CA ALA A 432 -1.22 -11.54 2.74
C ALA A 432 -1.46 -12.48 3.94
N LEU A 433 -1.60 -11.91 5.13
CA LEU A 433 -1.98 -12.62 6.36
C LEU A 433 -3.33 -12.12 6.86
N TYR A 434 -4.26 -13.03 7.06
CA TYR A 434 -5.57 -12.71 7.59
C TYR A 434 -5.50 -12.36 9.08
N LEU A 435 -6.09 -11.23 9.46
CA LEU A 435 -6.14 -10.77 10.85
C LEU A 435 -7.43 -11.21 11.58
N GLY A 436 -8.49 -11.44 10.82
CA GLY A 436 -9.82 -11.73 11.36
C GLY A 436 -10.83 -10.63 11.01
N ASN A 437 -12.13 -10.95 11.16
CA ASN A 437 -13.25 -10.00 10.99
C ASN A 437 -13.23 -9.21 9.68
N GLY A 438 -12.73 -9.82 8.59
CA GLY A 438 -12.65 -9.14 7.30
C GLY A 438 -11.45 -8.19 7.16
N TRP A 439 -10.40 -8.35 7.97
CA TRP A 439 -9.18 -7.56 7.87
C TRP A 439 -7.96 -8.44 7.62
N PHE A 440 -6.98 -7.89 6.92
CA PHE A 440 -5.71 -8.54 6.66
C PHE A 440 -4.54 -7.55 6.69
N ILE A 441 -3.33 -8.07 6.75
CA ILE A 441 -2.08 -7.32 6.68
C ILE A 441 -1.26 -7.83 5.50
N GLN A 442 -0.73 -6.92 4.72
CA GLN A 442 0.03 -7.21 3.51
C GLN A 442 1.25 -6.30 3.37
N SER A 443 2.16 -6.65 2.47
CA SER A 443 3.10 -5.72 1.85
C SER A 443 2.74 -5.58 0.37
N SER A 444 2.45 -4.37 -0.05
CA SER A 444 2.05 -4.00 -1.42
C SER A 444 2.73 -2.69 -1.81
N GLY A 445 2.41 -2.10 -2.96
CA GLY A 445 2.87 -0.77 -3.36
C GLY A 445 2.52 0.35 -2.38
N GLU A 446 1.85 0.05 -1.28
CA GLU A 446 1.62 0.95 -0.16
C GLU A 446 2.50 0.60 1.06
N GLY A 447 3.46 -0.30 0.90
CA GLY A 447 4.25 -0.87 1.99
C GLY A 447 3.47 -1.87 2.84
N VAL A 448 3.99 -2.14 4.05
CA VAL A 448 3.32 -3.03 5.00
C VAL A 448 2.19 -2.27 5.69
N THR A 449 0.96 -2.67 5.42
CA THR A 449 -0.25 -1.98 5.90
C THR A 449 -1.40 -2.93 6.22
N LEU A 450 -2.40 -2.39 6.92
CA LEU A 450 -3.66 -3.07 7.24
C LEU A 450 -4.71 -2.70 6.19
N ARG A 451 -5.48 -3.67 5.72
CA ARG A 451 -6.54 -3.44 4.73
C ARG A 451 -7.81 -4.23 5.07
N PRO A 452 -9.00 -3.69 4.76
CA PRO A 452 -10.22 -4.47 4.76
C PRO A 452 -10.22 -5.48 3.62
N PHE A 453 -10.76 -6.67 3.89
CA PHE A 453 -10.91 -7.72 2.88
C PHE A 453 -12.21 -7.51 2.09
N ASP A 454 -12.18 -6.55 1.20
CA ASP A 454 -13.29 -6.15 0.35
C ASP A 454 -12.83 -5.84 -1.08
N GLY A 455 -13.70 -5.25 -1.88
CA GLY A 455 -13.38 -4.76 -3.21
C GLY A 455 -12.67 -5.79 -4.09
N TRP A 456 -11.60 -5.36 -4.71
CA TRP A 456 -10.73 -6.18 -5.57
C TRP A 456 -10.24 -7.44 -4.84
N TYR A 457 -9.87 -7.32 -3.57
CA TYR A 457 -9.32 -8.44 -2.80
C TYR A 457 -10.31 -9.60 -2.66
N THR A 458 -11.62 -9.35 -2.56
CA THR A 458 -12.60 -10.43 -2.50
C THR A 458 -12.81 -11.13 -3.85
N HIS A 459 -12.63 -10.42 -4.96
CA HIS A 459 -12.73 -10.98 -6.31
C HIS A 459 -11.49 -11.77 -6.70
N SER A 460 -10.31 -11.23 -6.37
CA SER A 460 -9.01 -11.85 -6.67
C SER A 460 -8.64 -12.95 -5.70
N TYR A 461 -9.37 -13.12 -4.59
CA TYR A 461 -9.07 -14.15 -3.61
C TYR A 461 -9.17 -15.55 -4.24
N ALA A 462 -8.01 -16.22 -4.29
CA ALA A 462 -7.90 -17.56 -4.83
C ALA A 462 -8.22 -18.60 -3.75
N TRP A 463 -7.39 -18.70 -2.73
CA TRP A 463 -7.54 -19.55 -1.55
C TRP A 463 -6.61 -19.08 -0.43
N GLY A 464 -6.81 -19.65 0.75
CA GLY A 464 -5.86 -19.52 1.84
C GLY A 464 -5.20 -20.86 2.16
N ARG A 465 -4.15 -20.80 2.98
CA ARG A 465 -3.58 -21.97 3.66
C ARG A 465 -3.39 -21.64 5.14
N ARG A 466 -3.33 -22.70 5.96
CA ARG A 466 -3.33 -22.58 7.42
C ARG A 466 -2.05 -23.15 8.03
N PRO A 467 -0.93 -22.38 8.01
CA PRO A 467 0.37 -22.86 8.44
C PRO A 467 0.40 -23.36 9.91
N LEU A 468 -0.38 -22.75 10.79
CA LEU A 468 -0.46 -23.21 12.19
C LEU A 468 -0.98 -24.65 12.27
N ARG A 469 -2.05 -24.98 11.55
CA ARG A 469 -2.59 -26.34 11.49
C ARG A 469 -1.60 -27.30 10.82
N GLU A 470 -0.96 -26.87 9.73
CA GLU A 470 0.03 -27.67 9.01
C GLU A 470 1.24 -28.01 9.89
N ALA A 471 1.60 -27.11 10.81
CA ALA A 471 2.66 -27.35 11.82
C ALA A 471 2.19 -28.15 13.04
N GLY A 472 0.88 -28.45 13.16
CA GLY A 472 0.29 -29.10 14.33
C GLY A 472 0.10 -28.18 15.54
N LEU A 473 -0.04 -26.87 15.31
CA LEU A 473 -0.16 -25.82 16.33
C LEU A 473 -1.62 -25.32 16.41
N THR A 474 -2.57 -26.20 16.56
CA THR A 474 -3.99 -25.84 16.71
C THR A 474 -4.33 -25.59 18.17
N SER A 475 -4.92 -24.44 18.43
CA SER A 475 -5.50 -23.81 19.62
C SER A 475 -4.60 -22.89 20.38
#